data_fb31df4960743ee479145cd2e4f18fca
#
_entry.id   fb31df4960743ee479145cd2e4f18fca
#
_cell.length_a   1.000
_cell.length_b   1.000
_cell.length_c   1.000
_cell.angle_alpha   90.00
_cell.angle_beta   90.00
_cell.angle_gamma   90.00
#
_symmetry.space_group_name_H-M   'P 1'
#
loop_
_entity.id
_entity.type
_entity.pdbx_description
1 polymer ?
#
loop_
_entity_poly.entity_id
_entity_poly.type
_entity_poly.pdbx_seq_one_letter_code
_entity_poly.pdbx_strand_id
1 'polypeptide(L)'
;MKERQIELLAPAGSYEGFEAAIGAGADAVYVGGAAFGARAYAKNFGEEELLRAINTAHIHGKKLYLTVNTLLKNREMEEELFTYLSPFYREGLDAVIVQTFPVKRRKI
;
A
#
# COMPACT_ATOMS: atom_id res chain seq x y z
N MET A 1 -33.38 -4.02 -7.31
CA MET A 1 -32.78 -4.53 -6.18
C MET A 1 -31.29 -4.33 -6.18
N LYS A 2 -30.77 -3.90 -5.08
CA LYS A 2 -29.39 -3.61 -5.02
C LYS A 2 -28.62 -4.82 -4.60
N GLU A 3 -27.66 -5.18 -5.38
CA GLU A 3 -26.87 -6.31 -5.04
C GLU A 3 -25.75 -5.92 -4.16
N ARG A 4 -25.54 -6.72 -3.15
CA ARG A 4 -24.45 -6.50 -2.29
C ARG A 4 -23.19 -6.93 -2.99
N GLN A 5 -22.26 -6.05 -3.10
CA GLN A 5 -21.02 -6.40 -3.73
C GLN A 5 -19.98 -6.75 -2.71
N ILE A 6 -19.32 -7.86 -2.94
CA ILE A 6 -18.24 -8.28 -2.08
C ILE A 6 -16.95 -7.98 -2.80
N GLU A 7 -16.13 -7.16 -2.21
CA GLU A 7 -14.85 -6.81 -2.80
C GLU A 7 -13.84 -7.88 -2.47
N LEU A 8 -13.23 -8.44 -3.49
CA LEU A 8 -12.20 -9.44 -3.30
C LEU A 8 -10.85 -8.73 -3.21
N LEU A 9 -10.26 -8.78 -2.05
CA LEU A 9 -9.03 -8.07 -1.76
C LEU A 9 -7.90 -9.08 -1.66
N ALA A 10 -6.86 -8.89 -2.44
CA ALA A 10 -5.75 -9.84 -2.47
C ALA A 10 -4.43 -9.16 -2.16
N PRO A 11 -3.55 -9.80 -1.44
CA PRO A 11 -2.23 -9.24 -1.20
C PRO A 11 -1.28 -9.59 -2.33
N ALA A 12 -0.25 -8.78 -2.52
CA ALA A 12 0.78 -9.11 -3.49
C ALA A 12 2.13 -8.72 -2.92
N GLY A 13 3.05 -9.67 -2.95
CA GLY A 13 4.39 -9.42 -2.44
C GLY A 13 5.38 -9.07 -3.52
N SER A 14 4.97 -9.09 -4.77
CA SER A 14 5.84 -8.76 -5.89
C SER A 14 4.99 -8.28 -7.03
N TYR A 15 5.64 -7.68 -8.03
CA TYR A 15 4.87 -7.22 -9.19
C TYR A 15 4.22 -8.41 -9.90
N GLU A 16 4.92 -9.53 -9.96
CA GLU A 16 4.33 -10.72 -10.56
C GLU A 16 3.11 -11.17 -9.77
N GLY A 17 3.19 -11.11 -8.46
CA GLY A 17 2.03 -11.45 -7.64
C GLY A 17 0.88 -10.50 -7.85
N PHE A 18 1.20 -9.21 -8.04
CA PHE A 18 0.18 -8.23 -8.33
C PHE A 18 -0.53 -8.57 -9.64
N GLU A 19 0.24 -8.87 -10.67
CA GLU A 19 -0.37 -9.21 -11.96
C GLU A 19 -1.21 -10.47 -11.86
N ALA A 20 -0.73 -11.45 -11.10
CA ALA A 20 -1.49 -12.67 -10.92
C ALA A 20 -2.80 -12.42 -10.19
N ALA A 21 -2.78 -11.53 -9.20
CA ALA A 21 -4.00 -11.22 -8.46
C ALA A 21 -5.03 -10.53 -9.36
N ILE A 22 -4.56 -9.60 -10.20
CA ILE A 22 -5.45 -8.94 -11.14
C ILE A 22 -6.04 -9.96 -12.10
N GLY A 23 -5.20 -10.85 -12.61
CA GLY A 23 -5.67 -11.86 -13.55
C GLY A 23 -6.61 -12.86 -12.93
N ALA A 24 -6.51 -13.08 -11.63
CA ALA A 24 -7.38 -14.01 -10.94
C ALA A 24 -8.71 -13.39 -10.54
N GLY A 25 -8.90 -12.10 -10.82
CA GLY A 25 -10.20 -11.50 -10.57
C GLY A 25 -10.31 -10.70 -9.29
N ALA A 26 -9.19 -10.35 -8.67
CA ALA A 26 -9.26 -9.52 -7.48
C ALA A 26 -9.82 -8.15 -7.84
N ASP A 27 -10.63 -7.62 -6.95
CA ASP A 27 -11.17 -6.29 -7.16
C ASP A 27 -10.20 -5.22 -6.70
N ALA A 28 -9.38 -5.56 -5.74
CA ALA A 28 -8.37 -4.66 -5.23
C ALA A 28 -7.18 -5.48 -4.79
N VAL A 29 -6.00 -4.91 -4.94
CA VAL A 29 -4.78 -5.57 -4.52
C VAL A 29 -4.05 -4.64 -3.57
N TYR A 30 -3.53 -5.17 -2.49
CA TYR A 30 -2.71 -4.35 -1.62
C TYR A 30 -1.28 -4.83 -1.65
N VAL A 31 -0.37 -3.89 -1.71
CA VAL A 31 1.05 -4.17 -1.85
C VAL A 31 1.82 -3.42 -0.77
N GLY A 32 2.98 -3.92 -0.44
CA GLY A 32 3.80 -3.29 0.56
C GLY A 32 4.67 -2.20 -0.01
N GLY A 33 4.66 -1.06 0.62
CA GLY A 33 5.50 0.04 0.23
C GLY A 33 6.74 0.11 1.12
N ALA A 34 7.40 1.24 1.06
CA ALA A 34 8.59 1.43 1.87
C ALA A 34 8.24 1.34 3.34
N ALA A 35 9.18 0.88 4.10
CA ALA A 35 9.02 0.81 5.54
C ALA A 35 9.79 1.96 6.16
N PHE A 36 9.22 2.50 7.21
CA PHE A 36 9.85 3.57 7.96
C PHE A 36 10.14 3.09 9.35
N GLY A 37 11.30 3.47 9.86
CA GLY A 37 11.69 3.04 11.19
C GLY A 37 12.35 1.68 11.15
N ALA A 38 11.92 0.78 12.02
CA ALA A 38 12.63 -0.47 12.22
C ALA A 38 12.52 -1.43 11.05
N ARG A 39 11.59 -1.19 10.14
CA ARG A 39 11.41 -2.12 9.04
C ARG A 39 11.96 -1.62 7.73
N ALA A 40 12.94 -0.74 7.82
CA ALA A 40 13.48 -0.12 6.62
C ALA A 40 14.15 -1.11 5.68
N TYR A 41 14.52 -2.28 6.17
CA TYR A 41 15.21 -3.25 5.33
C TYR A 41 14.30 -4.25 4.66
N ALA A 42 13.01 -4.17 4.93
CA ALA A 42 12.09 -5.11 4.32
C ALA A 42 12.06 -4.89 2.83
N LYS A 43 11.83 -5.96 2.09
CA LYS A 43 11.74 -5.85 0.66
C LYS A 43 10.39 -5.28 0.30
N ASN A 44 10.39 -4.24 -0.49
CA ASN A 44 9.18 -3.53 -0.81
C ASN A 44 9.14 -3.18 -2.28
N PHE A 45 7.97 -2.84 -2.75
CA PHE A 45 7.83 -2.33 -4.11
C PHE A 45 8.58 -1.01 -4.23
N GLY A 46 9.30 -0.84 -5.32
CA GLY A 46 9.96 0.42 -5.60
C GLY A 46 8.98 1.43 -6.15
N GLU A 47 9.44 2.67 -6.27
CA GLU A 47 8.56 3.73 -6.72
C GLU A 47 8.04 3.48 -8.12
N GLU A 48 8.91 3.07 -9.03
CA GLU A 48 8.48 2.84 -10.39
C GLU A 48 7.50 1.70 -10.48
N GLU A 49 7.74 0.65 -9.70
CA GLU A 49 6.82 -0.46 -9.71
C GLU A 49 5.46 -0.06 -9.17
N LEU A 50 5.44 0.78 -8.15
CA LEU A 50 4.18 1.22 -7.57
C LEU A 50 3.40 2.06 -8.57
N LEU A 51 4.08 2.98 -9.25
CA LEU A 51 3.39 3.81 -10.22
C LEU A 51 2.82 2.95 -11.34
N ARG A 52 3.59 1.96 -11.77
CA ARG A 52 3.11 1.08 -12.83
C ARG A 52 1.94 0.25 -12.36
N ALA A 53 1.99 -0.21 -11.11
CA ALA A 53 0.90 -1.02 -10.57
C ALA A 53 -0.38 -0.21 -10.46
N ILE A 54 -0.28 1.07 -10.05
CA ILE A 54 -1.46 1.90 -9.97
C ILE A 54 -2.12 2.01 -11.34
N ASN A 55 -1.33 2.28 -12.36
CA ASN A 55 -1.88 2.44 -13.69
C ASN A 55 -2.44 1.15 -14.23
N THR A 56 -1.73 0.05 -14.01
CA THR A 56 -2.19 -1.24 -14.47
C THR A 56 -3.50 -1.63 -13.81
N ALA A 57 -3.60 -1.42 -12.51
CA ALA A 57 -4.84 -1.75 -11.81
C ALA A 57 -5.99 -0.94 -12.39
N HIS A 58 -5.77 0.34 -12.60
CA HIS A 58 -6.85 1.21 -13.05
C HIS A 58 -7.27 0.89 -14.49
N ILE A 59 -6.32 0.50 -15.33
CA ILE A 59 -6.67 0.09 -16.67
C ILE A 59 -7.64 -1.09 -16.63
N HIS A 60 -7.46 -1.96 -15.65
CA HIS A 60 -8.34 -3.10 -15.50
C HIS A 60 -9.57 -2.82 -14.64
N GLY A 61 -9.77 -1.58 -14.24
CA GLY A 61 -10.92 -1.24 -13.41
C GLY A 61 -10.79 -1.73 -11.99
N LYS A 62 -9.55 -1.92 -11.52
CA LYS A 62 -9.31 -2.42 -10.18
C LYS A 62 -8.66 -1.34 -9.32
N LYS A 63 -8.55 -1.62 -8.04
CA LYS A 63 -7.98 -0.67 -7.11
C LYS A 63 -6.65 -1.16 -6.59
N LEU A 64 -5.79 -0.24 -6.23
CA LEU A 64 -4.53 -0.57 -5.61
C LEU A 64 -4.42 0.14 -4.28
N TYR A 65 -4.14 -0.60 -3.24
CA TYR A 65 -3.93 -0.07 -1.90
C TYR A 65 -2.47 -0.29 -1.53
N LEU A 66 -1.93 0.65 -0.81
CA LEU A 66 -0.54 0.57 -0.38
C LEU A 66 -0.49 0.43 1.11
N THR A 67 0.21 -0.59 1.60
CA THR A 67 0.39 -0.73 3.03
C THR A 67 1.75 -0.17 3.42
N VAL A 68 1.78 0.57 4.49
CA VAL A 68 2.99 1.18 4.99
C VAL A 68 3.12 0.87 6.46
N ASN A 69 4.23 0.21 6.81
CA ASN A 69 4.53 -0.05 8.21
C ASN A 69 5.45 1.03 8.70
N THR A 70 5.09 1.65 9.78
CA THR A 70 5.87 2.77 10.24
C THR A 70 5.84 2.90 11.75
N LEU A 71 6.91 3.45 12.28
CA LEU A 71 6.98 3.88 13.66
C LEU A 71 7.02 5.39 13.64
N LEU A 72 5.87 6.00 13.59
CA LEU A 72 5.83 7.46 13.53
C LEU A 72 6.06 8.02 14.91
N LYS A 73 7.23 8.54 15.15
CA LYS A 73 7.58 9.05 16.43
C LYS A 73 7.61 10.55 16.51
N ASN A 74 7.78 11.21 15.37
CA ASN A 74 7.91 12.64 15.39
C ASN A 74 7.49 13.21 14.06
N ARG A 75 7.53 14.51 14.01
CA ARG A 75 7.08 15.24 12.85
C ARG A 75 7.93 14.95 11.62
N GLU A 76 9.22 14.72 11.82
CA GLU A 76 10.08 14.45 10.70
C GLU A 76 9.69 13.19 9.97
N MET A 77 9.34 12.17 10.74
CA MET A 77 8.92 10.92 10.11
C MET A 77 7.59 11.08 9.41
N GLU A 78 6.71 11.92 9.95
CA GLU A 78 5.47 12.19 9.28
C GLU A 78 5.71 12.91 7.95
N GLU A 79 6.63 13.85 7.93
CA GLU A 79 6.94 14.55 6.70
C GLU A 79 7.56 13.63 5.67
N GLU A 80 8.40 12.71 6.12
CA GLU A 80 8.97 11.74 5.23
C GLU A 80 7.87 10.88 4.60
N LEU A 81 6.91 10.48 5.40
CA LEU A 81 5.83 9.67 4.90
C LEU A 81 5.03 10.41 3.84
N PHE A 82 4.69 11.67 4.11
CA PHE A 82 3.96 12.46 3.14
C PHE A 82 4.75 12.64 1.86
N THR A 83 6.05 12.88 1.97
CA THR A 83 6.88 13.03 0.79
C THR A 83 6.90 11.75 -0.02
N TYR A 84 7.01 10.62 0.67
CA TYR A 84 7.03 9.34 0.01
C TYR A 84 5.71 9.08 -0.71
N LEU A 85 4.59 9.45 -0.11
CA LEU A 85 3.29 9.14 -0.68
C LEU A 85 2.87 10.07 -1.80
N SER A 86 3.49 11.25 -1.90
CA SER A 86 3.06 12.26 -2.85
C SER A 86 2.96 11.79 -4.29
N PRO A 87 3.98 11.13 -4.84
CA PRO A 87 3.85 10.71 -6.24
C PRO A 87 2.74 9.70 -6.45
N PHE A 88 2.50 8.85 -5.47
CA PHE A 88 1.45 7.84 -5.62
C PHE A 88 0.09 8.48 -5.51
N TYR A 89 -0.05 9.47 -4.64
CA TYR A 89 -1.29 10.20 -4.54
C TYR A 89 -1.61 10.88 -5.87
N ARG A 90 -0.61 11.50 -6.47
CA ARG A 90 -0.81 12.18 -7.74
C ARG A 90 -1.18 11.22 -8.85
N GLU A 91 -0.67 10.00 -8.76
CA GLU A 91 -0.96 9.01 -9.78
C GLU A 91 -2.33 8.36 -9.57
N GLY A 92 -2.97 8.62 -8.45
CA GLY A 92 -4.31 8.10 -8.24
C GLY A 92 -4.39 6.89 -7.34
N LEU A 93 -3.42 6.71 -6.44
CA LEU A 93 -3.49 5.60 -5.49
C LEU A 93 -4.82 5.64 -4.75
N ASP A 94 -5.44 4.48 -4.65
CA ASP A 94 -6.80 4.43 -4.12
C ASP A 94 -6.87 4.55 -2.61
N ALA A 95 -5.89 4.00 -1.90
CA ALA A 95 -5.89 4.12 -0.44
C ALA A 95 -4.55 3.71 0.11
N VAL A 96 -4.26 4.19 1.30
CA VAL A 96 -3.06 3.81 2.03
C VAL A 96 -3.50 3.20 3.34
N ILE A 97 -2.96 2.04 3.64
CA ILE A 97 -3.22 1.38 4.91
C ILE A 97 -1.98 1.51 5.74
N VAL A 98 -2.07 2.30 6.79
CA VAL A 98 -0.92 2.57 7.64
C VAL A 98 -1.00 1.70 8.86
N GLN A 99 0.04 0.90 9.05
CA GLN A 99 0.16 0.09 10.25
C GLN A 99 1.24 0.70 11.10
N THR A 100 0.85 1.21 12.24
CA THR A 100 1.83 1.74 13.16
C THR A 100 2.01 0.70 14.25
N PHE A 101 3.27 0.43 14.56
CA PHE A 101 3.52 -0.42 15.69
C PHE A 101 3.42 0.45 16.92
N PRO A 102 2.48 0.18 17.78
CA PRO A 102 2.33 1.02 18.97
C PRO A 102 3.58 0.90 19.81
N VAL A 103 4.01 2.03 20.29
CA VAL A 103 5.08 2.03 21.25
C VAL A 103 4.56 1.24 22.43
N LYS A 104 5.34 0.23 22.82
CA LYS A 104 4.87 -0.58 23.90
C LYS A 104 4.68 0.29 25.10
N ARG A 105 3.45 0.37 25.51
CA ARG A 105 3.14 1.22 26.62
C ARG A 105 3.63 0.58 27.88
N ARG A 106 4.47 1.29 28.55
CA ARG A 106 4.98 0.74 29.76
C ARG A 106 3.93 0.79 30.83
N LYS A 107 3.70 -0.35 31.41
CA LYS A 107 2.77 -0.39 32.48
C LYS A 107 3.41 0.18 33.70
N ILE A 108 2.81 1.08 34.29
CA ILE A 108 3.40 1.69 35.46
C ILE A 108 2.77 1.18 36.70
#